data_3753dfef2dfef763ca50729c3cce916c
#
_entry.id   3753dfef2dfef763ca50729c3cce916c
#
_cell.length_a   1.000
_cell.length_b   1.000
_cell.length_c   1.000
_cell.angle_alpha   90.00
_cell.angle_beta   90.00
_cell.angle_gamma   90.00
#
_symmetry.space_group_name_H-M   'P 1'
#
loop_
_entity.id
_entity.type
_entity.pdbx_description
1 polymer ?
#
loop_
_entity_poly.entity_id
_entity_poly.type
_entity_poly.pdbx_seq_one_letter_code
_entity_poly.pdbx_strand_id
1 'polypeptide(L)'
;MQDEGLPADPEAPLPERSELLAALQAAFAAEAVTPELLERFADHAHFLLDRNRQINLTAICTPKEVAAKHYLDSWRLSRAVPIFGRKVFDLGTGAGYPGIVLAMAEPDARLVMCDSTRKKVDFVQETIERFGLKNASAVWSRGEDWLARERVDLVVARAVSSVRENVRMLRKVRHSFKDLVLMKGPSWSREARAAEREAERLGFRLEAVHEYTLPEEQGARAILVYRAPGGQG
;
A
#
# COMPACT_ATOMS: atom_id res chain seq x y z
N MET A 1 9.43 0.31 15.27
CA MET A 1 10.27 1.46 14.93
C MET A 1 10.19 1.55 13.43
N GLN A 2 9.38 2.49 12.93
CA GLN A 2 9.25 2.77 11.52
C GLN A 2 10.64 3.17 11.03
N ASP A 3 11.05 2.66 9.89
CA ASP A 3 12.21 3.14 9.16
C ASP A 3 11.84 4.54 8.60
N GLU A 4 11.80 5.51 9.49
CA GLU A 4 11.77 6.92 9.12
C GLU A 4 13.19 7.24 8.67
N GLY A 5 13.51 6.83 7.44
CA GLY A 5 14.71 7.26 6.77
C GLY A 5 14.81 8.79 6.86
N LEU A 6 16.02 9.30 6.88
CA LEU A 6 16.28 10.74 6.81
C LEU A 6 15.44 11.34 5.67
N PRO A 7 14.87 12.54 5.84
CA PRO A 7 14.14 13.21 4.79
C PRO A 7 15.00 13.25 3.52
N ALA A 8 14.36 13.06 2.37
CA ALA A 8 15.04 13.16 1.10
C ALA A 8 15.82 14.48 1.03
N ASP A 9 17.09 14.41 0.62
CA ASP A 9 17.88 15.60 0.40
C ASP A 9 17.21 16.44 -0.71
N PRO A 10 16.71 17.65 -0.40
CA PRO A 10 16.02 18.48 -1.39
C PRO A 10 16.95 18.95 -2.53
N GLU A 11 18.27 18.90 -2.32
CA GLU A 11 19.29 19.23 -3.30
C GLU A 11 19.72 18.03 -4.16
N ALA A 12 19.34 16.79 -3.78
CA ALA A 12 19.64 15.63 -4.59
C ALA A 12 19.00 15.76 -5.98
N PRO A 13 19.74 15.40 -7.06
CA PRO A 13 19.19 15.46 -8.41
C PRO A 13 17.94 14.53 -8.51
N LEU A 14 16.90 15.03 -9.18
CA LEU A 14 15.74 14.21 -9.49
C LEU A 14 16.19 13.12 -10.48
N PRO A 15 15.95 11.82 -10.20
CA PRO A 15 16.25 10.77 -11.15
C PRO A 15 15.51 10.98 -12.47
N GLU A 16 16.21 10.74 -13.58
CA GLU A 16 15.58 10.80 -14.90
C GLU A 16 14.48 9.74 -15.03
N ARG A 17 13.42 10.06 -15.75
CA ARG A 17 12.32 9.13 -16.01
C ARG A 17 12.80 7.81 -16.61
N SER A 18 13.80 7.86 -17.50
CA SER A 18 14.41 6.70 -18.13
C SER A 18 15.11 5.77 -17.13
N GLU A 19 15.74 6.32 -16.09
CA GLU A 19 16.37 5.54 -15.01
C GLU A 19 15.30 4.83 -14.16
N LEU A 20 14.18 5.52 -13.87
CA LEU A 20 13.04 4.94 -13.16
C LEU A 20 12.40 3.81 -13.96
N LEU A 21 12.22 3.99 -15.27
CA LEU A 21 11.69 2.95 -16.15
C LEU A 21 12.63 1.72 -16.20
N ALA A 22 13.92 1.93 -16.35
CA ALA A 22 14.90 0.84 -16.36
C ALA A 22 14.90 0.06 -15.04
N ALA A 23 14.80 0.77 -13.90
CA ALA A 23 14.70 0.13 -12.59
C ALA A 23 13.38 -0.66 -12.43
N LEU A 24 12.27 -0.14 -12.92
CA LEU A 24 10.98 -0.85 -12.92
C LEU A 24 11.04 -2.09 -13.81
N GLN A 25 11.58 -2.01 -15.02
CA GLN A 25 11.75 -3.16 -15.90
C GLN A 25 12.60 -4.26 -15.26
N ALA A 26 13.69 -3.89 -14.59
CA ALA A 26 14.53 -4.83 -13.86
C ALA A 26 13.77 -5.46 -12.67
N ALA A 27 13.10 -4.66 -11.86
CA ALA A 27 12.35 -5.16 -10.69
C ALA A 27 11.20 -6.09 -11.09
N PHE A 28 10.53 -5.84 -12.21
CA PHE A 28 9.39 -6.60 -12.72
C PHE A 28 9.76 -7.69 -13.73
N ALA A 29 11.05 -7.99 -13.94
CA ALA A 29 11.50 -8.94 -14.95
C ALA A 29 10.86 -10.34 -14.87
N ALA A 30 10.45 -10.77 -13.67
CA ALA A 30 9.77 -12.04 -13.44
C ALA A 30 8.23 -11.92 -13.34
N GLU A 31 7.67 -10.73 -13.55
CA GLU A 31 6.24 -10.47 -13.41
C GLU A 31 5.52 -10.39 -14.77
N ALA A 32 4.29 -10.88 -14.82
CA ALA A 32 3.42 -10.70 -15.98
C ALA A 32 2.78 -9.30 -15.95
N VAL A 33 3.55 -8.29 -16.33
CA VAL A 33 3.15 -6.87 -16.40
C VAL A 33 3.30 -6.35 -17.83
N THR A 34 2.40 -5.49 -18.29
CA THR A 34 2.50 -4.92 -19.63
C THR A 34 3.50 -3.76 -19.68
N PRO A 35 4.18 -3.54 -20.82
CA PRO A 35 5.07 -2.39 -20.98
C PRO A 35 4.38 -1.05 -20.69
N GLU A 36 3.14 -0.89 -21.14
CA GLU A 36 2.34 0.32 -20.95
C GLU A 36 2.09 0.64 -19.47
N LEU A 37 1.90 -0.40 -18.63
CA LEU A 37 1.74 -0.21 -17.20
C LEU A 37 3.06 0.19 -16.54
N LEU A 38 4.20 -0.36 -16.96
CA LEU A 38 5.53 0.04 -16.49
C LEU A 38 5.83 1.49 -16.87
N GLU A 39 5.46 1.93 -18.07
CA GLU A 39 5.59 3.33 -18.49
C GLU A 39 4.75 4.26 -17.58
N ARG A 40 3.51 3.89 -17.29
CA ARG A 40 2.66 4.65 -16.36
C ARG A 40 3.23 4.69 -14.94
N PHE A 41 3.84 3.59 -14.48
CA PHE A 41 4.54 3.56 -13.20
C PHE A 41 5.74 4.49 -13.19
N ALA A 42 6.53 4.54 -14.28
CA ALA A 42 7.67 5.43 -14.41
C ALA A 42 7.25 6.92 -14.40
N ASP A 43 6.16 7.26 -15.11
CA ASP A 43 5.58 8.61 -15.09
C ASP A 43 5.15 9.02 -13.68
N HIS A 44 4.49 8.11 -12.97
CA HIS A 44 4.05 8.36 -11.59
C HIS A 44 5.24 8.45 -10.63
N ALA A 45 6.25 7.60 -10.77
CA ALA A 45 7.45 7.63 -9.94
C ALA A 45 8.21 8.96 -10.07
N HIS A 46 8.38 9.43 -11.30
CA HIS A 46 9.00 10.73 -11.57
C HIS A 46 8.19 11.88 -10.95
N PHE A 47 6.87 11.88 -11.15
CA PHE A 47 5.98 12.85 -10.53
C PHE A 47 6.02 12.83 -8.99
N LEU A 48 6.00 11.64 -8.38
CA LEU A 48 6.13 11.47 -6.93
C LEU A 48 7.45 12.08 -6.41
N LEU A 49 8.56 11.74 -7.04
CA LEU A 49 9.88 12.20 -6.58
C LEU A 49 10.07 13.70 -6.74
N ASP A 50 9.53 14.29 -7.81
CA ASP A 50 9.49 15.75 -7.99
C ASP A 50 8.69 16.42 -6.87
N ARG A 51 7.49 15.92 -6.57
CA ARG A 51 6.65 16.45 -5.48
C ARG A 51 7.26 16.20 -4.10
N ASN A 52 7.96 15.08 -3.92
CA ASN A 52 8.61 14.72 -2.66
C ASN A 52 9.65 15.74 -2.19
N ARG A 53 10.32 16.45 -3.11
CA ARG A 53 11.26 17.53 -2.82
C ARG A 53 10.59 18.70 -2.07
N GLN A 54 9.27 18.87 -2.21
CA GLN A 54 8.52 19.95 -1.62
C GLN A 54 7.77 19.57 -0.35
N ILE A 55 7.24 18.34 -0.28
CA ILE A 55 6.26 17.99 0.76
C ILE A 55 6.61 16.74 1.60
N ASN A 56 7.79 16.16 1.42
CA ASN A 56 8.25 14.98 2.19
C ASN A 56 7.18 13.87 2.28
N LEU A 57 6.97 13.19 1.16
CA LEU A 57 6.00 12.10 1.04
C LEU A 57 6.58 10.75 1.40
N THR A 58 7.87 10.54 1.05
CA THR A 58 8.59 9.28 1.24
C THR A 58 10.09 9.52 1.45
N ALA A 59 10.72 8.64 2.24
CA ALA A 59 12.17 8.57 2.37
C ALA A 59 12.83 7.70 1.28
N ILE A 60 12.05 6.97 0.49
CA ILE A 60 12.51 6.08 -0.58
C ILE A 60 12.62 6.90 -1.87
N CYS A 61 13.86 7.19 -2.30
CA CYS A 61 14.12 8.11 -3.42
C CYS A 61 15.01 7.54 -4.52
N THR A 62 15.76 6.45 -4.27
CA THR A 62 16.59 5.85 -5.33
C THR A 62 15.72 5.06 -6.31
N PRO A 63 16.02 5.07 -7.63
CA PRO A 63 15.22 4.35 -8.63
C PRO A 63 14.97 2.88 -8.30
N LYS A 64 15.98 2.18 -7.82
CA LYS A 64 15.91 0.76 -7.45
C LYS A 64 14.98 0.52 -6.27
N GLU A 65 15.10 1.30 -5.21
CA GLU A 65 14.23 1.18 -4.04
C GLU A 65 12.79 1.57 -4.37
N VAL A 66 12.59 2.64 -5.15
CA VAL A 66 11.26 3.06 -5.61
C VAL A 66 10.62 1.91 -6.39
N ALA A 67 11.31 1.35 -7.38
CA ALA A 67 10.80 0.24 -8.18
C ALA A 67 10.44 -0.99 -7.33
N ALA A 68 11.33 -1.39 -6.41
CA ALA A 68 11.12 -2.57 -5.59
C ALA A 68 10.13 -2.34 -4.44
N LYS A 69 10.38 -1.31 -3.59
CA LYS A 69 9.63 -1.11 -2.33
C LYS A 69 8.29 -0.40 -2.53
N HIS A 70 8.13 0.40 -3.58
CA HIS A 70 6.85 1.06 -3.86
C HIS A 70 6.01 0.28 -4.87
N TYR A 71 6.56 -0.01 -6.06
CA TYR A 71 5.77 -0.58 -7.15
C TYR A 71 5.64 -2.10 -7.07
N LEU A 72 6.76 -2.84 -7.05
CA LEU A 72 6.70 -4.30 -7.01
C LEU A 72 6.06 -4.83 -5.73
N ASP A 73 6.40 -4.25 -4.58
CA ASP A 73 5.80 -4.60 -3.28
C ASP A 73 4.27 -4.43 -3.33
N SER A 74 3.78 -3.29 -3.84
CA SER A 74 2.35 -3.04 -4.01
C SER A 74 1.69 -3.96 -5.04
N TRP A 75 2.36 -4.23 -6.16
CA TRP A 75 1.91 -5.17 -7.20
C TRP A 75 1.70 -6.57 -6.67
N ARG A 76 2.61 -7.07 -5.83
CA ARG A 76 2.53 -8.40 -5.23
C ARG A 76 1.24 -8.61 -4.44
N LEU A 77 0.64 -7.55 -3.89
CA LEU A 77 -0.64 -7.65 -3.21
C LEU A 77 -1.76 -8.10 -4.15
N SER A 78 -1.89 -7.52 -5.35
CA SER A 78 -2.94 -7.91 -6.30
C SER A 78 -2.74 -9.33 -6.84
N ARG A 79 -1.52 -9.86 -6.78
CA ARG A 79 -1.23 -11.26 -7.16
C ARG A 79 -1.54 -12.24 -6.03
N ALA A 80 -1.39 -11.81 -4.78
CA ALA A 80 -1.65 -12.64 -3.60
C ALA A 80 -3.13 -12.64 -3.19
N VAL A 81 -3.83 -11.51 -3.37
CA VAL A 81 -5.21 -11.32 -2.92
C VAL A 81 -6.08 -10.85 -4.08
N PRO A 82 -7.14 -11.59 -4.46
CA PRO A 82 -8.06 -11.15 -5.52
C PRO A 82 -8.77 -9.86 -5.11
N ILE A 83 -8.60 -8.79 -5.91
CA ILE A 83 -9.25 -7.48 -5.67
C ILE A 83 -10.21 -7.07 -6.79
N PHE A 84 -10.30 -7.83 -7.87
CA PHE A 84 -11.21 -7.59 -8.98
C PHE A 84 -12.65 -7.42 -8.49
N GLY A 85 -13.31 -6.35 -8.90
CA GLY A 85 -14.68 -6.02 -8.52
C GLY A 85 -14.90 -5.62 -7.04
N ARG A 86 -13.84 -5.61 -6.22
CA ARG A 86 -13.93 -5.33 -4.78
C ARG A 86 -13.74 -3.85 -4.47
N LYS A 87 -14.38 -3.39 -3.39
CA LYS A 87 -14.12 -2.10 -2.76
C LYS A 87 -12.97 -2.27 -1.75
N VAL A 88 -11.82 -1.67 -2.05
CA VAL A 88 -10.58 -1.76 -1.27
C VAL A 88 -10.31 -0.43 -0.57
N PHE A 89 -10.09 -0.49 0.74
CA PHE A 89 -9.73 0.66 1.55
C PHE A 89 -8.25 0.59 1.93
N ASP A 90 -7.46 1.53 1.43
CA ASP A 90 -6.04 1.67 1.74
C ASP A 90 -5.87 2.56 2.97
N LEU A 91 -5.61 1.94 4.11
CA LEU A 91 -5.50 2.55 5.42
C LEU A 91 -4.10 3.13 5.63
N GLY A 92 -4.01 4.44 5.79
CA GLY A 92 -2.74 5.13 5.96
C GLY A 92 -1.91 5.10 4.67
N THR A 93 -2.54 5.47 3.55
CA THR A 93 -1.97 5.34 2.20
C THR A 93 -0.64 6.07 2.00
N GLY A 94 -0.33 7.08 2.81
CA GLY A 94 0.92 7.83 2.69
C GLY A 94 1.06 8.52 1.33
N ALA A 95 2.12 8.18 0.62
CA ALA A 95 2.36 8.64 -0.75
C ALA A 95 1.52 7.90 -1.81
N GLY A 96 0.43 7.23 -1.41
CA GLY A 96 -0.47 6.53 -2.31
C GLY A 96 -0.18 5.03 -2.49
N TYR A 97 0.56 4.41 -1.57
CA TYR A 97 0.92 3.00 -1.67
C TYR A 97 0.30 2.12 -0.57
N PRO A 98 -0.30 0.98 -0.96
CA PRO A 98 -0.32 0.37 -2.29
C PRO A 98 -1.40 0.91 -3.24
N GLY A 99 -2.32 1.79 -2.80
CA GLY A 99 -3.56 2.17 -3.48
C GLY A 99 -3.40 2.63 -4.94
N ILE A 100 -2.44 3.53 -5.25
CA ILE A 100 -2.22 4.04 -6.62
C ILE A 100 -1.77 2.93 -7.57
N VAL A 101 -0.85 2.06 -7.14
CA VAL A 101 -0.38 0.94 -7.95
C VAL A 101 -1.53 -0.03 -8.25
N LEU A 102 -2.34 -0.33 -7.23
CA LEU A 102 -3.52 -1.18 -7.38
C LEU A 102 -4.56 -0.54 -8.30
N ALA A 103 -4.80 0.77 -8.19
CA ALA A 103 -5.75 1.48 -9.05
C ALA A 103 -5.33 1.47 -10.52
N MET A 104 -4.02 1.58 -10.80
CA MET A 104 -3.48 1.50 -12.16
C MET A 104 -3.52 0.08 -12.73
N ALA A 105 -3.27 -0.92 -11.87
CA ALA A 105 -3.14 -2.32 -12.28
C ALA A 105 -4.49 -3.05 -12.41
N GLU A 106 -5.48 -2.65 -11.61
CA GLU A 106 -6.76 -3.36 -11.49
C GLU A 106 -7.93 -2.36 -11.65
N PRO A 107 -8.24 -1.95 -12.89
CA PRO A 107 -9.23 -0.89 -13.15
C PRO A 107 -10.66 -1.25 -12.69
N ASP A 108 -10.96 -2.53 -12.51
CA ASP A 108 -12.27 -2.99 -12.01
C ASP A 108 -12.37 -2.97 -10.48
N ALA A 109 -11.26 -2.81 -9.75
CA ALA A 109 -11.27 -2.60 -8.30
C ALA A 109 -11.64 -1.13 -7.99
N ARG A 110 -12.31 -0.90 -6.86
CA ARG A 110 -12.63 0.47 -6.37
C ARG A 110 -11.73 0.79 -5.18
N LEU A 111 -10.83 1.74 -5.37
CA LEU A 111 -9.83 2.11 -4.35
C LEU A 111 -10.28 3.36 -3.57
N VAL A 112 -10.27 3.26 -2.25
CA VAL A 112 -10.44 4.41 -1.35
C VAL A 112 -9.16 4.55 -0.56
N MET A 113 -8.39 5.59 -0.82
CA MET A 113 -7.09 5.86 -0.19
C MET A 113 -7.26 6.88 0.93
N CYS A 114 -6.98 6.47 2.16
CA CYS A 114 -7.21 7.29 3.35
C CYS A 114 -5.91 7.59 4.09
N ASP A 115 -5.72 8.85 4.45
CA ASP A 115 -4.65 9.27 5.37
C ASP A 115 -5.15 10.39 6.30
N SER A 116 -4.61 10.46 7.51
CA SER A 116 -4.91 11.52 8.47
C SER A 116 -4.12 12.80 8.21
N THR A 117 -3.15 12.78 7.32
CA THR A 117 -2.28 13.88 6.96
C THR A 117 -2.77 14.58 5.70
N ARG A 118 -3.31 15.78 5.81
CA ARG A 118 -3.92 16.53 4.70
C ARG A 118 -3.04 16.62 3.47
N LYS A 119 -1.77 17.02 3.61
CA LYS A 119 -0.83 17.17 2.49
C LYS A 119 -0.61 15.86 1.68
N LYS A 120 -0.68 14.70 2.35
CA LYS A 120 -0.58 13.38 1.69
C LYS A 120 -1.83 13.09 0.87
N VAL A 121 -3.00 13.39 1.43
CA VAL A 121 -4.28 13.21 0.73
C VAL A 121 -4.38 14.15 -0.48
N ASP A 122 -3.93 15.39 -0.34
CA ASP A 122 -3.93 16.36 -1.44
C ASP A 122 -3.02 15.88 -2.59
N PHE A 123 -1.85 15.29 -2.27
CA PHE A 123 -0.97 14.67 -3.28
C PHE A 123 -1.64 13.45 -3.95
N VAL A 124 -2.28 12.58 -3.17
CA VAL A 124 -2.98 11.40 -3.71
C VAL A 124 -4.13 11.85 -4.63
N GLN A 125 -4.88 12.89 -4.26
CA GLN A 125 -5.94 13.45 -5.09
C GLN A 125 -5.37 14.03 -6.39
N GLU A 126 -4.29 14.80 -6.34
CA GLU A 126 -3.57 15.32 -7.52
C GLU A 126 -3.11 14.18 -8.44
N THR A 127 -2.62 13.09 -7.86
CA THR A 127 -2.23 11.87 -8.60
C THR A 127 -3.41 11.23 -9.31
N ILE A 128 -4.54 11.04 -8.62
CA ILE A 128 -5.77 10.48 -9.18
C ILE A 128 -6.22 11.27 -10.41
N GLU A 129 -6.25 12.58 -10.30
CA GLU A 129 -6.65 13.50 -11.38
C GLU A 129 -5.67 13.45 -12.55
N ARG A 130 -4.37 13.60 -12.27
CA ARG A 130 -3.31 13.61 -13.27
C ARG A 130 -3.24 12.33 -14.10
N PHE A 131 -3.43 11.17 -13.45
CA PHE A 131 -3.34 9.85 -14.10
C PHE A 131 -4.70 9.30 -14.53
N GLY A 132 -5.78 10.05 -14.35
CA GLY A 132 -7.13 9.69 -14.79
C GLY A 132 -7.67 8.41 -14.12
N LEU A 133 -7.39 8.21 -12.84
CA LEU A 133 -7.79 6.99 -12.11
C LEU A 133 -9.26 7.06 -11.69
N LYS A 134 -10.17 6.71 -12.59
CA LYS A 134 -11.63 6.79 -12.39
C LYS A 134 -12.15 5.83 -11.32
N ASN A 135 -11.37 4.84 -10.94
CA ASN A 135 -11.68 3.81 -9.96
C ASN A 135 -11.11 4.10 -8.57
N ALA A 136 -10.58 5.31 -8.35
CA ALA A 136 -9.90 5.70 -7.13
C ALA A 136 -10.45 6.99 -6.54
N SER A 137 -10.37 7.12 -5.21
CA SER A 137 -10.69 8.34 -4.45
C SER A 137 -9.75 8.52 -3.28
N ALA A 138 -9.47 9.77 -2.90
CA ALA A 138 -8.66 10.12 -1.73
C ALA A 138 -9.54 10.68 -0.61
N VAL A 139 -9.26 10.31 0.64
CA VAL A 139 -10.06 10.69 1.82
C VAL A 139 -9.16 11.18 2.95
N TRP A 140 -9.38 12.41 3.38
CA TRP A 140 -8.74 12.95 4.56
C TRP A 140 -9.57 12.63 5.82
N SER A 141 -9.17 11.59 6.54
CA SER A 141 -9.85 11.10 7.74
C SER A 141 -8.93 10.22 8.57
N ARG A 142 -9.31 9.97 9.83
CA ARG A 142 -8.87 8.76 10.51
C ARG A 142 -9.58 7.56 9.87
N GLY A 143 -8.86 6.46 9.66
CA GLY A 143 -9.41 5.31 8.96
C GLY A 143 -10.60 4.68 9.69
N GLU A 144 -10.51 4.56 11.03
CA GLU A 144 -11.59 4.06 11.86
C GLU A 144 -12.86 4.95 11.83
N ASP A 145 -12.71 6.27 11.71
CA ASP A 145 -13.84 7.19 11.64
C ASP A 145 -14.58 7.07 10.30
N TRP A 146 -13.85 6.86 9.22
CA TRP A 146 -14.42 6.61 7.90
C TRP A 146 -15.12 5.24 7.85
N LEU A 147 -14.45 4.18 8.32
CA LEU A 147 -15.00 2.82 8.36
C LEU A 147 -16.20 2.67 9.32
N ALA A 148 -16.37 3.58 10.26
CA ALA A 148 -17.58 3.60 11.11
C ALA A 148 -18.87 3.94 10.32
N ARG A 149 -18.73 4.57 9.14
CA ARG A 149 -19.84 5.03 8.30
C ARG A 149 -19.96 4.27 6.98
N GLU A 150 -18.90 3.62 6.57
CA GLU A 150 -18.77 3.00 5.26
C GLU A 150 -18.39 1.52 5.37
N ARG A 151 -18.79 0.74 4.37
CA ARG A 151 -18.42 -0.66 4.25
C ARG A 151 -17.54 -0.90 3.03
N VAL A 152 -16.60 -1.81 3.19
CA VAL A 152 -15.68 -2.23 2.12
C VAL A 152 -15.52 -3.75 2.13
N ASP A 153 -14.98 -4.30 1.06
CA ASP A 153 -14.66 -5.73 1.02
C ASP A 153 -13.31 -6.00 1.68
N LEU A 154 -12.34 -5.10 1.50
CA LEU A 154 -10.96 -5.29 1.90
C LEU A 154 -10.38 -4.03 2.52
N VAL A 155 -9.77 -4.15 3.69
CA VAL A 155 -8.88 -3.13 4.26
C VAL A 155 -7.44 -3.59 4.05
N VAL A 156 -6.64 -2.74 3.42
CA VAL A 156 -5.20 -2.95 3.24
C VAL A 156 -4.45 -1.95 4.10
N ALA A 157 -3.38 -2.38 4.76
CA ALA A 157 -2.47 -1.49 5.47
C ALA A 157 -1.02 -1.88 5.20
N ARG A 158 -0.20 -0.89 4.82
CA ARG A 158 1.24 -1.02 4.62
C ARG A 158 1.98 -0.03 5.49
N ALA A 159 2.95 -0.51 6.29
CA ALA A 159 3.80 0.32 7.16
C ALA A 159 3.06 1.26 8.13
N VAL A 160 1.79 0.99 8.45
CA VAL A 160 0.99 1.82 9.38
C VAL A 160 1.41 1.57 10.83
N SER A 161 1.43 0.28 11.24
CA SER A 161 1.78 -0.12 12.61
C SER A 161 2.00 -1.64 12.71
N SER A 162 2.30 -2.16 13.90
CA SER A 162 2.38 -3.61 14.13
C SER A 162 1.05 -4.32 13.87
N VAL A 163 1.08 -5.64 13.68
CA VAL A 163 -0.16 -6.45 13.52
C VAL A 163 -1.12 -6.22 14.68
N ARG A 164 -0.60 -6.26 15.92
CA ARG A 164 -1.40 -6.04 17.14
C ARG A 164 -2.06 -4.67 17.16
N GLU A 165 -1.36 -3.62 16.79
CA GLU A 165 -1.90 -2.26 16.77
C GLU A 165 -2.96 -2.10 15.68
N ASN A 166 -2.76 -2.69 14.50
CA ASN A 166 -3.77 -2.67 13.44
C ASN A 166 -5.10 -3.32 13.89
N VAL A 167 -5.06 -4.52 14.48
CA VAL A 167 -6.29 -5.18 14.96
C VAL A 167 -6.94 -4.42 16.11
N ARG A 168 -6.17 -3.78 16.99
CA ARG A 168 -6.68 -2.91 18.05
C ARG A 168 -7.36 -1.65 17.51
N MET A 169 -6.73 -0.99 16.56
CA MET A 169 -7.27 0.20 15.90
C MET A 169 -8.61 -0.11 15.25
N LEU A 170 -8.70 -1.20 14.53
CA LEU A 170 -9.88 -1.60 13.77
C LEU A 170 -10.96 -2.32 14.60
N ARG A 171 -10.73 -2.60 15.90
CA ARG A 171 -11.63 -3.40 16.73
C ARG A 171 -13.09 -2.92 16.78
N LYS A 172 -13.31 -1.61 16.75
CA LYS A 172 -14.66 -1.02 16.83
C LYS A 172 -15.38 -1.09 15.48
N VAL A 173 -14.64 -1.14 14.38
CA VAL A 173 -15.14 -1.13 13.00
C VAL A 173 -14.93 -2.45 12.28
N ARG A 174 -14.56 -3.52 12.98
CA ARG A 174 -14.22 -4.83 12.40
C ARG A 174 -15.35 -5.51 11.61
N HIS A 175 -16.59 -5.02 11.78
CA HIS A 175 -17.75 -5.48 11.00
C HIS A 175 -17.99 -4.69 9.71
N SER A 176 -17.17 -3.68 9.43
CA SER A 176 -17.29 -2.83 8.23
C SER A 176 -16.54 -3.38 7.02
N PHE A 177 -15.80 -4.49 7.17
CA PHE A 177 -15.04 -5.12 6.09
C PHE A 177 -14.97 -6.64 6.27
N LYS A 178 -14.66 -7.34 5.18
CA LYS A 178 -14.56 -8.81 5.16
C LYS A 178 -13.14 -9.29 5.48
N ASP A 179 -12.13 -8.66 4.86
CA ASP A 179 -10.73 -9.04 4.98
C ASP A 179 -9.87 -7.85 5.41
N LEU A 180 -8.89 -8.13 6.29
CA LEU A 180 -7.80 -7.22 6.63
C LEU A 180 -6.51 -7.80 6.07
N VAL A 181 -5.85 -7.05 5.19
CA VAL A 181 -4.59 -7.45 4.57
C VAL A 181 -3.48 -6.53 5.06
N LEU A 182 -2.47 -7.13 5.67
CA LEU A 182 -1.32 -6.41 6.23
C LEU A 182 -0.07 -6.76 5.45
N MET A 183 0.55 -5.75 4.83
CA MET A 183 1.84 -5.87 4.16
C MET A 183 2.96 -5.62 5.17
N LYS A 184 3.81 -6.62 5.36
CA LYS A 184 4.80 -6.63 6.45
C LYS A 184 6.22 -6.92 5.96
N GLY A 185 7.19 -6.34 6.68
CA GLY A 185 8.61 -6.58 6.50
C GLY A 185 9.11 -7.87 7.19
N PRO A 186 10.44 -8.03 7.33
CA PRO A 186 11.06 -9.28 7.80
C PRO A 186 10.62 -9.75 9.19
N SER A 187 10.13 -8.85 10.05
CA SER A 187 9.66 -9.19 11.40
C SER A 187 8.24 -9.76 11.47
N TRP A 188 7.58 -9.98 10.34
CA TRP A 188 6.16 -10.33 10.23
C TRP A 188 5.75 -11.51 11.12
N SER A 189 6.54 -12.59 11.14
CA SER A 189 6.19 -13.81 11.90
C SER A 189 6.18 -13.56 13.41
N ARG A 190 7.13 -12.77 13.91
CA ARG A 190 7.16 -12.34 15.31
C ARG A 190 5.97 -11.45 15.64
N GLU A 191 5.63 -10.51 14.76
CA GLU A 191 4.47 -9.64 14.95
C GLU A 191 3.15 -10.41 14.93
N ALA A 192 2.98 -11.36 14.00
CA ALA A 192 1.79 -12.19 13.89
C ALA A 192 1.59 -13.05 15.15
N ARG A 193 2.63 -13.76 15.60
CA ARG A 193 2.60 -14.57 16.85
C ARG A 193 2.27 -13.70 18.07
N ALA A 194 2.88 -12.52 18.17
CA ALA A 194 2.61 -11.61 19.29
C ALA A 194 1.17 -11.08 19.31
N ALA A 195 0.50 -11.04 18.16
CA ALA A 195 -0.88 -10.54 18.01
C ALA A 195 -1.94 -11.64 18.09
N GLU A 196 -1.59 -12.91 17.91
CA GLU A 196 -2.48 -14.07 17.67
C GLU A 196 -3.68 -14.12 18.62
N ARG A 197 -3.43 -14.27 19.93
CA ARG A 197 -4.50 -14.35 20.95
C ARG A 197 -5.43 -13.14 20.96
N GLU A 198 -4.89 -11.97 20.68
CA GLU A 198 -5.69 -10.74 20.68
C GLU A 198 -6.50 -10.62 19.39
N ALA A 199 -5.92 -10.96 18.25
CA ALA A 199 -6.60 -10.99 16.96
C ALA A 199 -7.81 -11.95 17.04
N GLU A 200 -7.60 -13.18 17.51
CA GLU A 200 -8.67 -14.17 17.70
C GLU A 200 -9.77 -13.68 18.63
N ARG A 201 -9.41 -13.12 19.79
CA ARG A 201 -10.37 -12.55 20.75
C ARG A 201 -11.21 -11.43 20.13
N LEU A 202 -10.64 -10.67 19.19
CA LEU A 202 -11.33 -9.61 18.45
C LEU A 202 -12.06 -10.13 17.20
N GLY A 203 -11.98 -11.44 16.92
CA GLY A 203 -12.65 -12.11 15.80
C GLY A 203 -11.89 -12.03 14.49
N PHE A 204 -10.63 -11.60 14.50
CA PHE A 204 -9.73 -11.68 13.32
C PHE A 204 -9.04 -13.04 13.28
N ARG A 205 -9.19 -13.76 12.17
CA ARG A 205 -8.57 -15.07 11.96
C ARG A 205 -7.57 -14.98 10.82
N LEU A 206 -6.32 -15.34 11.07
CA LEU A 206 -5.30 -15.44 10.03
C LEU A 206 -5.64 -16.61 9.10
N GLU A 207 -5.92 -16.32 7.82
CA GLU A 207 -6.32 -17.33 6.83
C GLU A 207 -5.19 -17.68 5.87
N ALA A 208 -4.35 -16.70 5.52
CA ALA A 208 -3.24 -16.93 4.61
C ALA A 208 -2.04 -16.04 4.93
N VAL A 209 -0.88 -16.54 4.56
CA VAL A 209 0.39 -15.81 4.58
C VAL A 209 1.07 -16.05 3.23
N HIS A 210 1.35 -14.97 2.51
CA HIS A 210 2.09 -15.01 1.25
C HIS A 210 3.46 -14.38 1.47
N GLU A 211 4.49 -15.22 1.57
CA GLU A 211 5.87 -14.79 1.72
C GLU A 211 6.52 -14.56 0.36
N TYR A 212 7.33 -13.52 0.26
CA TYR A 212 8.13 -13.22 -0.93
C TYR A 212 9.36 -12.41 -0.55
N THR A 213 10.30 -12.30 -1.49
CA THR A 213 11.49 -11.49 -1.35
C THR A 213 11.51 -10.43 -2.44
N LEU A 214 11.83 -9.21 -2.07
CA LEU A 214 12.08 -8.15 -3.04
C LEU A 214 13.49 -8.33 -3.64
N PRO A 215 13.68 -7.99 -4.92
CA PRO A 215 14.98 -8.13 -5.58
C PRO A 215 16.06 -7.24 -4.93
N GLU A 216 17.31 -7.49 -5.28
CA GLU A 216 18.48 -6.71 -4.85
C GLU A 216 18.57 -6.50 -3.33
N GLU A 217 18.34 -7.58 -2.54
CA GLU A 217 18.45 -7.59 -1.08
C GLU A 217 17.51 -6.59 -0.36
N GLN A 218 16.44 -6.13 -1.03
CA GLN A 218 15.43 -5.25 -0.41
C GLN A 218 14.59 -5.94 0.67
N GLY A 219 14.90 -7.22 0.94
CA GLY A 219 14.48 -7.97 2.10
C GLY A 219 13.20 -8.79 1.91
N ALA A 220 13.01 -9.69 2.88
CA ALA A 220 11.82 -10.53 2.97
C ALA A 220 10.57 -9.70 3.28
N ARG A 221 9.44 -10.12 2.75
CA ARG A 221 8.11 -9.52 2.93
C ARG A 221 7.07 -10.61 3.16
N ALA A 222 5.96 -10.21 3.75
CA ALA A 222 4.78 -11.06 3.83
C ALA A 222 3.50 -10.24 3.69
N ILE A 223 2.51 -10.83 3.01
CA ILE A 223 1.14 -10.37 2.99
C ILE A 223 0.33 -11.28 3.89
N LEU A 224 -0.16 -10.74 5.01
CA LEU A 224 -0.97 -11.46 5.97
C LEU A 224 -2.45 -11.18 5.69
N VAL A 225 -3.23 -12.23 5.47
CA VAL A 225 -4.66 -12.12 5.18
C VAL A 225 -5.45 -12.57 6.41
N TYR A 226 -6.13 -11.64 7.05
CA TYR A 226 -7.02 -11.93 8.16
C TYR A 226 -8.47 -11.82 7.71
N ARG A 227 -9.28 -12.85 7.99
CA ARG A 227 -10.72 -12.77 7.90
C ARG A 227 -11.24 -11.97 9.10
N ALA A 228 -12.04 -10.93 8.83
CA ALA A 228 -12.71 -10.14 9.85
C ALA A 228 -14.14 -10.66 10.13
N PRO A 229 -14.76 -10.31 11.27
CA PRO A 229 -16.13 -10.73 11.57
C PRO A 229 -17.18 -10.29 10.54
N GLY A 230 -16.97 -9.19 9.84
CA GLY A 230 -17.83 -8.72 8.74
C GLY A 230 -17.83 -9.62 7.50
N GLY A 231 -16.92 -10.59 7.41
CA GLY A 231 -16.83 -11.58 6.34
C GLY A 231 -17.64 -12.86 6.56
N GLN A 232 -18.35 -12.95 7.67
CA GLN A 232 -19.16 -14.13 8.03
C GLN A 232 -20.63 -13.95 7.63
N GLY A 233 -20.88 -13.50 6.42
CA GLY A 233 -22.24 -13.32 5.88
C GLY A 233 -22.34 -13.85 4.46
#